data_2eeb27001115a35f46e7a373416632d0
#
_entry.id   2eeb27001115a35f46e7a373416632d0
#
_cell.length_a   1.000
_cell.length_b   1.000
_cell.length_c   1.000
_cell.angle_alpha   90.00
_cell.angle_beta   90.00
_cell.angle_gamma   90.00
#
_symmetry.space_group_name_H-M   'P 1'
#
loop_
_entity.id
_entity.type
_entity.pdbx_description
1 polymer ?
#
loop_
_entity_poly.entity_id
_entity_poly.type
_entity_poly.pdbx_seq_one_letter_code
_entity_poly.pdbx_strand_id
1 'polypeptide(L)'
;MNAIENIVKMVTELKKELEEMPETKEAKPVSREEFTLLLSGISTCRKAPGIPVHMGYEELYHCADADEEAKTREHLQRIYGIHNEEAFQSACHSEYSGSRQYEQFMTFWCGAPMFDINELNGAGRKGFEECISLSRHFYPILKEKGYYAWDINEKIGLLRKAAACGIVSEERFWELTDPWVRQAQVFYHSWQEYAISCLCGAVYFMSHHGTVDESFYKLNYNLVRHLFEDGGAWRRNAWYRPQEREWADIFGANPGCIITKRAMETETIGYMYRDEPAKGFPDCGWRFFVGDEP
;
A
#
# COMPACT_ATOMS: atom_id res chain seq x y z
N MET A 1 19.67 16.97 14.17
CA MET A 1 18.98 16.01 13.27
C MET A 1 17.55 16.48 13.21
N ASN A 2 17.00 16.74 12.04
CA ASN A 2 15.60 17.11 11.92
C ASN A 2 14.71 15.85 12.06
N ALA A 3 13.39 16.03 12.22
CA ALA A 3 12.45 14.92 12.41
C ALA A 3 12.52 13.89 11.25
N ILE A 4 12.63 14.38 10.02
CA ILE A 4 12.71 13.52 8.82
C ILE A 4 13.99 12.66 8.84
N GLU A 5 15.15 13.24 9.15
CA GLU A 5 16.41 12.50 9.21
C GLU A 5 16.36 11.40 10.28
N ASN A 6 15.74 11.70 11.44
CA ASN A 6 15.55 10.72 12.50
C ASN A 6 14.64 9.56 12.04
N ILE A 7 13.53 9.87 11.40
CA ILE A 7 12.61 8.87 10.86
C ILE A 7 13.29 8.01 9.79
N VAL A 8 14.01 8.62 8.84
CA VAL A 8 14.75 7.88 7.80
C VAL A 8 15.75 6.92 8.40
N LYS A 9 16.48 7.35 9.45
CA LYS A 9 17.39 6.48 10.18
C LYS A 9 16.65 5.29 10.81
N MET A 10 15.56 5.55 11.53
CA MET A 10 14.76 4.48 12.15
C MET A 10 14.18 3.49 11.14
N VAL A 11 13.69 3.98 9.98
CA VAL A 11 13.22 3.10 8.90
C VAL A 11 14.35 2.23 8.36
N THR A 12 15.54 2.82 8.15
CA THR A 12 16.70 2.09 7.62
C THR A 12 17.17 1.01 8.59
N GLU A 13 17.21 1.32 9.88
CA GLU A 13 17.57 0.36 10.93
C GLU A 13 16.57 -0.79 11.01
N LEU A 14 15.26 -0.48 10.99
CA LEU A 14 14.22 -1.51 11.00
C LEU A 14 14.26 -2.37 9.74
N LYS A 15 14.47 -1.77 8.56
CA LYS A 15 14.61 -2.53 7.31
C LYS A 15 15.70 -3.59 7.43
N LYS A 16 16.88 -3.18 7.94
CA LYS A 16 17.99 -4.09 8.18
C LYS A 16 17.63 -5.18 9.19
N GLU A 17 17.00 -4.82 10.32
CA GLU A 17 16.53 -5.78 11.33
C GLU A 17 15.58 -6.82 10.72
N LEU A 18 14.61 -6.38 9.90
CA LEU A 18 13.64 -7.27 9.26
C LEU A 18 14.28 -8.16 8.17
N GLU A 19 15.27 -7.65 7.42
CA GLU A 19 16.02 -8.43 6.41
C GLU A 19 16.93 -9.49 7.05
N GLU A 20 17.52 -9.20 8.21
CA GLU A 20 18.35 -10.14 8.98
C GLU A 20 17.52 -11.14 9.80
N MET A 21 16.20 -10.94 9.89
CA MET A 21 15.31 -11.81 10.63
C MET A 21 15.28 -13.20 9.97
N PRO A 22 15.54 -14.27 10.71
CA PRO A 22 15.53 -15.62 10.12
C PRO A 22 14.13 -15.92 9.56
N GLU A 23 14.12 -16.52 8.37
CA GLU A 23 12.86 -17.02 7.80
C GLU A 23 12.19 -17.96 8.80
N THR A 24 10.91 -17.72 9.03
CA THR A 24 10.11 -18.60 9.87
C THR A 24 9.88 -19.88 9.10
N LYS A 25 10.64 -20.94 9.39
CA LYS A 25 10.52 -22.28 8.74
C LYS A 25 9.12 -22.87 8.83
N GLU A 26 8.26 -22.29 9.65
CA GLU A 26 6.91 -22.73 9.99
C GLU A 26 5.84 -21.68 9.67
N ALA A 27 6.12 -20.69 8.82
CA ALA A 27 5.09 -19.73 8.43
C ALA A 27 3.93 -20.47 7.74
N LYS A 28 2.72 -20.31 8.29
CA LYS A 28 1.51 -20.94 7.78
C LYS A 28 1.19 -20.39 6.39
N PRO A 29 0.98 -21.24 5.37
CA PRO A 29 0.36 -20.79 4.14
C PRO A 29 -1.00 -20.16 4.42
N VAL A 30 -1.33 -19.10 3.72
CA VAL A 30 -2.59 -18.37 3.87
C VAL A 30 -3.44 -18.50 2.61
N SER A 31 -4.76 -18.43 2.78
CA SER A 31 -5.67 -18.26 1.64
C SER A 31 -5.57 -16.80 1.11
N ARG A 32 -6.21 -16.56 -0.04
CA ARG A 32 -6.29 -15.21 -0.59
C ARG A 32 -7.09 -14.27 0.32
N GLU A 33 -8.15 -14.77 0.93
CA GLU A 33 -8.99 -14.05 1.87
C GLU A 33 -8.20 -13.67 3.13
N GLU A 34 -7.51 -14.65 3.77
CA GLU A 34 -6.63 -14.39 4.93
C GLU A 34 -5.55 -13.37 4.58
N PHE A 35 -4.93 -13.48 3.39
CA PHE A 35 -3.93 -12.51 2.92
C PHE A 35 -4.51 -11.10 2.78
N THR A 36 -5.71 -10.99 2.21
CA THR A 36 -6.42 -9.71 2.08
C THR A 36 -6.60 -9.06 3.45
N LEU A 37 -7.04 -9.82 4.45
CA LEU A 37 -7.22 -9.31 5.81
C LEU A 37 -5.89 -8.92 6.46
N LEU A 38 -4.83 -9.70 6.25
CA LEU A 38 -3.48 -9.43 6.74
C LEU A 38 -2.85 -8.16 6.15
N LEU A 39 -3.20 -7.77 4.92
CA LEU A 39 -2.73 -6.52 4.32
C LEU A 39 -3.16 -5.28 5.13
N SER A 40 -4.23 -5.36 5.91
CA SER A 40 -4.66 -4.29 6.83
C SER A 40 -4.04 -4.38 8.23
N GLY A 41 -2.96 -5.12 8.41
CA GLY A 41 -2.40 -5.46 9.72
C GLY A 41 -2.18 -4.25 10.63
N ILE A 42 -1.53 -3.19 10.15
CA ILE A 42 -1.26 -1.98 10.93
C ILE A 42 -2.57 -1.27 11.29
N SER A 43 -3.46 -1.06 10.31
CA SER A 43 -4.74 -0.39 10.51
C SER A 43 -5.63 -1.15 11.50
N THR A 44 -5.61 -2.48 11.44
CA THR A 44 -6.37 -3.37 12.34
C THR A 44 -5.83 -3.35 13.76
N CYS A 45 -4.51 -3.32 13.95
CA CYS A 45 -3.89 -3.21 15.27
C CYS A 45 -4.06 -1.83 15.92
N ARG A 46 -4.37 -0.81 15.12
CA ARG A 46 -4.52 0.55 15.62
C ARG A 46 -5.85 0.70 16.36
N LYS A 47 -5.77 0.73 17.69
CA LYS A 47 -6.94 0.86 18.56
C LYS A 47 -7.62 2.23 18.36
N ALA A 48 -8.91 2.21 18.13
CA ALA A 48 -9.75 3.40 18.17
C ALA A 48 -10.92 3.18 19.12
N PRO A 49 -11.32 4.16 19.96
CA PRO A 49 -12.45 4.01 20.87
C PRO A 49 -13.73 3.63 20.13
N GLY A 50 -14.45 2.62 20.63
CA GLY A 50 -15.73 2.17 20.05
C GLY A 50 -15.62 1.31 18.79
N ILE A 51 -14.43 0.94 18.36
CA ILE A 51 -14.22 0.04 17.23
C ILE A 51 -13.93 -1.36 17.75
N PRO A 52 -14.44 -2.43 17.09
CA PRO A 52 -14.11 -3.80 17.41
C PRO A 52 -12.59 -4.01 17.50
N VAL A 53 -12.11 -4.34 18.70
CA VAL A 53 -10.66 -4.51 18.98
C VAL A 53 -10.15 -5.86 18.50
N HIS A 54 -11.05 -6.78 18.11
CA HIS A 54 -10.74 -8.18 17.87
C HIS A 54 -10.96 -8.62 16.43
N MET A 55 -10.68 -7.74 15.46
CA MET A 55 -10.66 -8.17 14.07
C MET A 55 -9.51 -9.14 13.83
N GLY A 56 -9.83 -10.45 13.75
CA GLY A 56 -8.90 -11.48 13.34
C GLY A 56 -8.46 -11.34 11.88
N TYR A 57 -7.67 -12.30 11.42
CA TYR A 57 -7.21 -12.32 10.02
C TYR A 57 -7.68 -13.59 9.28
N GLU A 58 -8.50 -14.40 9.92
CA GLU A 58 -8.99 -15.68 9.38
C GLU A 58 -10.34 -15.51 8.71
N GLU A 59 -11.14 -14.57 9.21
CA GLU A 59 -12.49 -14.27 8.71
C GLU A 59 -12.82 -12.78 8.77
N LEU A 60 -13.79 -12.37 7.98
CA LEU A 60 -14.30 -10.99 8.02
C LEU A 60 -15.13 -10.81 9.30
N TYR A 61 -14.76 -9.85 10.11
CA TYR A 61 -15.43 -9.54 11.37
C TYR A 61 -16.77 -8.86 11.14
N HIS A 62 -17.78 -9.27 11.91
CA HIS A 62 -19.07 -8.61 12.02
C HIS A 62 -19.29 -8.12 13.45
N CYS A 63 -19.89 -6.93 13.62
CA CYS A 63 -20.17 -6.39 14.93
C CYS A 63 -21.02 -7.36 15.76
N ALA A 64 -20.66 -7.55 17.03
CA ALA A 64 -21.28 -8.54 17.90
C ALA A 64 -22.72 -8.19 18.28
N ASP A 65 -23.03 -6.89 18.33
CA ASP A 65 -24.36 -6.39 18.69
C ASP A 65 -24.63 -4.99 18.06
N ALA A 66 -25.85 -4.50 18.26
CA ALA A 66 -26.27 -3.21 17.73
C ALA A 66 -25.56 -2.00 18.34
N ASP A 67 -25.03 -2.10 19.56
CA ASP A 67 -24.28 -1.01 20.21
C ASP A 67 -22.89 -0.88 19.57
N GLU A 68 -22.22 -1.97 19.32
CA GLU A 68 -20.94 -2.00 18.62
C GLU A 68 -21.10 -1.52 17.16
N GLU A 69 -22.15 -1.95 16.47
CA GLU A 69 -22.50 -1.48 15.13
C GLU A 69 -22.70 0.04 15.11
N ALA A 70 -23.50 0.57 16.03
CA ALA A 70 -23.81 2.00 16.12
C ALA A 70 -22.52 2.84 16.37
N LYS A 71 -21.68 2.41 17.28
CA LYS A 71 -20.40 3.06 17.60
C LYS A 71 -19.44 3.04 16.41
N THR A 72 -19.38 1.93 15.68
CA THR A 72 -18.54 1.80 14.49
C THR A 72 -19.02 2.72 13.36
N ARG A 73 -20.35 2.78 13.12
CA ARG A 73 -20.96 3.70 12.16
C ARG A 73 -20.70 5.17 12.53
N GLU A 74 -20.90 5.53 13.80
CA GLU A 74 -20.62 6.88 14.31
C GLU A 74 -19.16 7.28 14.12
N HIS A 75 -18.22 6.39 14.41
CA HIS A 75 -16.80 6.63 14.22
C HIS A 75 -16.47 6.86 12.73
N LEU A 76 -16.94 5.99 11.83
CA LEU A 76 -16.71 6.11 10.39
C LEU A 76 -17.28 7.42 9.84
N GLN A 77 -18.49 7.78 10.25
CA GLN A 77 -19.11 9.04 9.84
C GLN A 77 -18.38 10.27 10.37
N ARG A 78 -18.04 10.29 11.67
CA ARG A 78 -17.42 11.45 12.33
C ARG A 78 -16.00 11.71 11.86
N ILE A 79 -15.19 10.67 11.66
CA ILE A 79 -13.77 10.80 11.35
C ILE A 79 -13.51 10.85 9.85
N TYR A 80 -14.26 10.07 9.06
CA TYR A 80 -14.00 9.89 7.63
C TYR A 80 -15.17 10.33 6.73
N GLY A 81 -16.29 10.76 7.29
CA GLY A 81 -17.51 11.08 6.53
C GLY A 81 -18.21 9.87 5.91
N ILE A 82 -17.81 8.65 6.27
CA ILE A 82 -18.30 7.40 5.68
C ILE A 82 -19.60 6.98 6.34
N HIS A 83 -20.68 7.01 5.58
CA HIS A 83 -22.02 6.59 6.00
C HIS A 83 -22.70 5.64 5.01
N ASN A 84 -22.14 5.48 3.81
CA ASN A 84 -22.54 4.54 2.77
C ASN A 84 -21.32 4.18 1.90
N GLU A 85 -21.49 3.26 0.94
CA GLU A 85 -20.42 2.82 0.04
C GLU A 85 -19.86 3.96 -0.84
N GLU A 86 -20.72 4.85 -1.35
CA GLU A 86 -20.28 5.97 -2.19
C GLU A 86 -19.38 6.93 -1.41
N ALA A 87 -19.77 7.25 -0.16
CA ALA A 87 -18.93 8.05 0.75
C ALA A 87 -17.61 7.36 1.08
N PHE A 88 -17.60 6.01 1.22
CA PHE A 88 -16.38 5.23 1.40
C PHE A 88 -15.44 5.37 0.19
N GLN A 89 -15.96 5.17 -1.03
CA GLN A 89 -15.18 5.32 -2.25
C GLN A 89 -14.65 6.74 -2.43
N SER A 90 -15.44 7.75 -2.12
CA SER A 90 -15.03 9.15 -2.15
C SER A 90 -13.91 9.44 -1.15
N ALA A 91 -14.01 8.96 0.09
CA ALA A 91 -12.98 9.09 1.11
C ALA A 91 -11.67 8.39 0.69
N CYS A 92 -11.76 7.19 0.15
CA CYS A 92 -10.58 6.48 -0.39
C CYS A 92 -9.92 7.23 -1.53
N HIS A 93 -10.70 7.84 -2.42
CA HIS A 93 -10.17 8.61 -3.54
C HIS A 93 -9.50 9.90 -3.09
N SER A 94 -10.09 10.64 -2.15
CA SER A 94 -9.53 11.91 -1.68
C SER A 94 -8.30 11.75 -0.79
N GLU A 95 -8.27 10.71 0.04
CA GLU A 95 -7.22 10.53 1.07
C GLU A 95 -6.07 9.62 0.60
N TYR A 96 -6.34 8.66 -0.30
CA TYR A 96 -5.40 7.61 -0.68
C TYR A 96 -5.29 7.45 -2.19
N SER A 97 -4.21 7.93 -2.77
CA SER A 97 -3.86 7.75 -4.20
C SER A 97 -4.86 8.29 -5.24
N GLY A 98 -5.77 9.18 -4.82
CA GLY A 98 -6.80 9.72 -5.71
C GLY A 98 -6.41 11.00 -6.43
N SER A 99 -5.40 11.72 -5.97
CA SER A 99 -4.98 12.96 -6.62
C SER A 99 -3.79 12.71 -7.56
N ARG A 100 -3.82 13.37 -8.72
CA ARG A 100 -2.71 13.33 -9.68
C ARG A 100 -1.38 13.79 -9.08
N GLN A 101 -1.43 14.73 -8.14
CA GLN A 101 -0.27 15.21 -7.42
C GLN A 101 0.30 14.14 -6.49
N TYR A 102 -0.56 13.38 -5.84
CA TYR A 102 -0.17 12.26 -4.99
C TYR A 102 0.50 11.15 -5.81
N GLU A 103 -0.06 10.79 -6.97
CA GLU A 103 0.53 9.80 -7.87
C GLU A 103 1.95 10.15 -8.31
N GLN A 104 2.27 11.44 -8.50
CA GLN A 104 3.62 11.88 -8.84
C GLN A 104 4.66 11.50 -7.79
N PHE A 105 4.30 11.57 -6.52
CA PHE A 105 5.21 11.23 -5.42
C PHE A 105 5.18 9.75 -5.06
N MET A 106 4.06 9.07 -5.30
CA MET A 106 3.94 7.62 -5.08
C MET A 106 4.94 6.82 -5.92
N THR A 107 5.27 7.32 -7.11
CA THR A 107 6.28 6.73 -8.01
C THR A 107 7.66 7.38 -7.88
N PHE A 108 7.90 8.16 -6.82
CA PHE A 108 9.13 8.94 -6.62
C PHE A 108 9.47 9.88 -7.78
N TRP A 109 8.45 10.34 -8.48
CA TRP A 109 8.64 11.27 -9.56
C TRP A 109 9.11 12.64 -9.03
N CYS A 110 10.27 13.10 -9.49
CA CYS A 110 10.90 14.36 -9.09
C CYS A 110 11.06 15.32 -10.27
N GLY A 111 10.31 15.13 -11.35
CA GLY A 111 10.34 15.97 -12.53
C GLY A 111 9.66 17.34 -12.33
N ALA A 112 9.44 18.07 -13.42
CA ALA A 112 8.70 19.32 -13.37
C ALA A 112 7.25 19.07 -12.92
N PRO A 113 6.70 19.85 -11.99
CA PRO A 113 5.31 19.70 -11.56
C PRO A 113 4.37 19.96 -12.75
N MET A 114 3.20 19.33 -12.71
CA MET A 114 2.19 19.50 -13.75
C MET A 114 1.29 20.74 -13.52
N PHE A 115 1.72 21.62 -12.62
CA PHE A 115 1.09 22.89 -12.27
C PHE A 115 2.18 23.93 -12.01
N ASP A 116 1.84 25.21 -12.05
CA ASP A 116 2.81 26.27 -11.72
C ASP A 116 3.00 26.34 -10.19
N ILE A 117 4.21 26.01 -9.72
CA ILE A 117 4.58 26.10 -8.30
C ILE A 117 4.42 27.54 -7.77
N ASN A 118 4.52 28.55 -8.63
CA ASN A 118 4.40 29.94 -8.24
C ASN A 118 2.95 30.32 -7.89
N GLU A 119 1.96 29.56 -8.35
CA GLU A 119 0.55 29.70 -7.97
C GLU A 119 0.26 29.14 -6.57
N LEU A 120 1.16 28.31 -6.01
CA LEU A 120 1.01 27.81 -4.65
C LEU A 120 1.25 28.90 -3.63
N ASN A 121 0.36 28.98 -2.62
CA ASN A 121 0.63 29.79 -1.42
C ASN A 121 1.85 29.25 -0.66
N GLY A 122 2.35 30.01 0.32
CA GLY A 122 3.56 29.64 1.06
C GLY A 122 3.47 28.28 1.76
N ALA A 123 2.30 27.90 2.28
CA ALA A 123 2.07 26.59 2.90
C ALA A 123 2.05 25.47 1.87
N GLY A 124 1.37 25.66 0.74
CA GLY A 124 1.34 24.68 -0.35
C GLY A 124 2.72 24.44 -0.96
N ARG A 125 3.50 25.50 -1.17
CA ARG A 125 4.89 25.37 -1.64
C ARG A 125 5.75 24.58 -0.66
N LYS A 126 5.67 24.88 0.63
CA LYS A 126 6.40 24.17 1.67
C LYS A 126 6.04 22.68 1.68
N GLY A 127 4.75 22.34 1.66
CA GLY A 127 4.29 20.94 1.60
C GLY A 127 4.81 20.21 0.36
N PHE A 128 4.81 20.87 -0.80
CA PHE A 128 5.36 20.30 -2.01
C PHE A 128 6.88 20.04 -1.90
N GLU A 129 7.65 20.99 -1.37
CA GLU A 129 9.09 20.82 -1.14
C GLU A 129 9.38 19.70 -0.12
N GLU A 130 8.57 19.55 0.91
CA GLU A 130 8.67 18.45 1.88
C GLU A 130 8.38 17.09 1.22
N CYS A 131 7.36 17.00 0.37
CA CYS A 131 7.07 15.76 -0.38
C CYS A 131 8.22 15.37 -1.31
N ILE A 132 8.82 16.32 -2.03
CA ILE A 132 10.03 16.07 -2.84
C ILE A 132 11.18 15.57 -1.96
N SER A 133 11.41 16.24 -0.84
CA SER A 133 12.48 15.86 0.09
C SER A 133 12.29 14.43 0.62
N LEU A 134 11.08 14.08 1.06
CA LEU A 134 10.75 12.74 1.52
C LEU A 134 10.95 11.69 0.41
N SER A 135 10.46 11.96 -0.80
CA SER A 135 10.63 11.06 -1.94
C SER A 135 12.10 10.77 -2.22
N ARG A 136 12.97 11.78 -2.16
CA ARG A 136 14.43 11.62 -2.32
C ARG A 136 15.07 10.79 -1.21
N HIS A 137 14.61 10.95 0.04
CA HIS A 137 15.13 10.20 1.18
C HIS A 137 14.66 8.74 1.18
N PHE A 138 13.43 8.48 0.75
CA PHE A 138 12.87 7.14 0.77
C PHE A 138 13.15 6.33 -0.49
N TYR A 139 13.47 6.96 -1.63
CA TYR A 139 13.79 6.23 -2.85
C TYR A 139 14.92 5.20 -2.69
N PRO A 140 16.05 5.49 -2.01
CA PRO A 140 17.09 4.48 -1.77
C PRO A 140 16.61 3.27 -0.96
N ILE A 141 15.56 3.44 -0.14
CA ILE A 141 15.00 2.40 0.72
C ILE A 141 13.98 1.55 -0.03
N LEU A 142 13.07 2.19 -0.77
CA LEU A 142 11.92 1.55 -1.42
C LEU A 142 12.12 1.28 -2.91
N LYS A 143 13.01 2.04 -3.55
CA LYS A 143 13.17 2.07 -5.00
C LYS A 143 11.80 2.34 -5.67
N GLU A 144 11.47 1.59 -6.72
CA GLU A 144 10.22 1.74 -7.49
C GLU A 144 8.96 1.19 -6.80
N LYS A 145 9.07 0.62 -5.61
CA LYS A 145 7.93 0.03 -4.88
C LYS A 145 6.93 1.04 -4.34
N GLY A 146 7.33 2.31 -4.20
CA GLY A 146 6.45 3.39 -3.77
C GLY A 146 5.85 3.22 -2.38
N TYR A 147 4.79 3.99 -2.11
CA TYR A 147 4.07 4.02 -0.82
C TYR A 147 2.74 3.26 -0.85
N TYR A 148 2.48 2.46 -1.89
CA TYR A 148 1.18 1.80 -2.10
C TYR A 148 0.74 0.92 -0.92
N ALA A 149 1.70 0.34 -0.19
CA ALA A 149 1.38 -0.49 0.97
C ALA A 149 0.62 0.27 2.06
N TRP A 150 0.94 1.55 2.29
CA TRP A 150 0.19 2.39 3.22
C TRP A 150 -1.26 2.56 2.79
N ASP A 151 -1.48 2.92 1.54
CA ASP A 151 -2.82 3.12 1.00
C ASP A 151 -3.65 1.84 1.04
N ILE A 152 -3.05 0.72 0.64
CA ILE A 152 -3.70 -0.61 0.68
C ILE A 152 -4.09 -0.96 2.11
N ASN A 153 -3.18 -0.79 3.08
CA ASN A 153 -3.43 -1.07 4.49
C ASN A 153 -4.59 -0.23 5.04
N GLU A 154 -4.61 1.07 4.77
CA GLU A 154 -5.65 1.97 5.26
C GLU A 154 -7.01 1.72 4.58
N LYS A 155 -7.03 1.57 3.26
CA LYS A 155 -8.27 1.28 2.50
C LYS A 155 -8.92 -0.01 2.97
N ILE A 156 -8.14 -1.11 3.06
CA ILE A 156 -8.67 -2.39 3.54
C ILE A 156 -9.12 -2.27 4.99
N GLY A 157 -8.34 -1.60 5.85
CA GLY A 157 -8.71 -1.40 7.26
C GLY A 157 -10.00 -0.60 7.45
N LEU A 158 -10.23 0.44 6.64
CA LEU A 158 -11.50 1.19 6.64
C LEU A 158 -12.66 0.35 6.09
N LEU A 159 -12.42 -0.40 5.01
CA LEU A 159 -13.44 -1.25 4.41
C LEU A 159 -13.86 -2.39 5.34
N ARG A 160 -12.93 -2.97 6.09
CA ARG A 160 -13.25 -3.96 7.13
C ARG A 160 -14.20 -3.41 8.18
N LYS A 161 -13.98 -2.17 8.62
CA LYS A 161 -14.88 -1.49 9.57
C LYS A 161 -16.25 -1.23 8.94
N ALA A 162 -16.27 -0.80 7.68
CA ALA A 162 -17.53 -0.56 6.95
C ALA A 162 -18.32 -1.86 6.74
N ALA A 163 -17.66 -2.96 6.44
CA ALA A 163 -18.29 -4.28 6.34
C ALA A 163 -18.76 -4.78 7.72
N ALA A 164 -17.96 -4.64 8.78
CA ALA A 164 -18.31 -5.07 10.13
C ALA A 164 -19.62 -4.47 10.63
N CYS A 165 -19.94 -3.23 10.27
CA CYS A 165 -21.18 -2.55 10.64
C CYS A 165 -22.24 -2.52 9.50
N GLY A 166 -22.09 -3.31 8.46
CA GLY A 166 -23.09 -3.46 7.38
C GLY A 166 -23.27 -2.24 6.46
N ILE A 167 -22.28 -1.31 6.41
CA ILE A 167 -22.25 -0.25 5.39
C ILE A 167 -21.97 -0.82 4.01
N VAL A 168 -21.12 -1.86 3.97
CA VAL A 168 -20.77 -2.61 2.76
C VAL A 168 -21.04 -4.09 3.02
N SER A 169 -21.62 -4.79 2.06
CA SER A 169 -21.84 -6.24 2.17
C SER A 169 -20.51 -7.01 2.11
N GLU A 170 -20.50 -8.24 2.61
CA GLU A 170 -19.33 -9.11 2.53
C GLU A 170 -18.91 -9.39 1.09
N GLU A 171 -19.87 -9.69 0.19
CA GLU A 171 -19.60 -9.90 -1.23
C GLU A 171 -18.90 -8.67 -1.82
N ARG A 172 -19.42 -7.49 -1.52
CA ARG A 172 -18.87 -6.24 -2.01
C ARG A 172 -17.52 -5.90 -1.42
N PHE A 173 -17.26 -6.32 -0.18
CA PHE A 173 -15.93 -6.21 0.43
C PHE A 173 -14.87 -6.94 -0.40
N TRP A 174 -15.13 -8.19 -0.77
CA TRP A 174 -14.19 -8.98 -1.56
C TRP A 174 -13.97 -8.42 -2.97
N GLU A 175 -15.02 -7.91 -3.61
CA GLU A 175 -14.90 -7.24 -4.91
C GLU A 175 -14.03 -5.97 -4.83
N LEU A 176 -14.27 -5.12 -3.84
CA LEU A 176 -13.56 -3.84 -3.69
C LEU A 176 -12.09 -4.04 -3.31
N THR A 177 -11.75 -5.09 -2.60
CA THR A 177 -10.37 -5.39 -2.19
C THR A 177 -9.53 -6.02 -3.30
N ASP A 178 -10.14 -6.67 -4.29
CA ASP A 178 -9.44 -7.41 -5.35
C ASP A 178 -8.35 -6.59 -6.08
N PRO A 179 -8.61 -5.37 -6.56
CA PRO A 179 -7.57 -4.56 -7.21
C PRO A 179 -6.39 -4.23 -6.29
N TRP A 180 -6.65 -4.02 -5.00
CA TRP A 180 -5.60 -3.68 -4.03
C TRP A 180 -4.75 -4.89 -3.67
N VAL A 181 -5.35 -6.08 -3.59
CA VAL A 181 -4.64 -7.34 -3.41
C VAL A 181 -3.71 -7.62 -4.59
N ARG A 182 -4.22 -7.45 -5.82
CA ARG A 182 -3.40 -7.57 -7.04
C ARG A 182 -2.24 -6.57 -7.03
N GLN A 183 -2.51 -5.31 -6.68
CA GLN A 183 -1.48 -4.29 -6.56
C GLN A 183 -0.41 -4.67 -5.52
N ALA A 184 -0.81 -5.18 -4.35
CA ALA A 184 0.12 -5.63 -3.33
C ALA A 184 1.04 -6.77 -3.84
N GLN A 185 0.49 -7.73 -4.59
CA GLN A 185 1.24 -8.84 -5.16
C GLN A 185 2.22 -8.41 -6.27
N VAL A 186 1.88 -7.37 -7.01
CA VAL A 186 2.77 -6.81 -8.06
C VAL A 186 3.96 -6.07 -7.46
N PHE A 187 3.72 -5.27 -6.41
CA PHE A 187 4.77 -4.40 -5.86
C PHE A 187 5.60 -5.03 -4.75
N TYR A 188 5.06 -6.02 -4.02
CA TYR A 188 5.71 -6.58 -2.83
C TYR A 188 5.79 -8.10 -2.90
N HIS A 189 6.87 -8.66 -2.35
CA HIS A 189 7.12 -10.10 -2.35
C HIS A 189 7.27 -10.68 -0.93
N SER A 190 7.18 -9.82 0.10
CA SER A 190 7.28 -10.21 1.50
C SER A 190 6.59 -9.21 2.42
N TRP A 191 6.26 -9.66 3.65
CA TRP A 191 5.75 -8.78 4.69
C TRP A 191 6.76 -7.70 5.08
N GLN A 192 8.06 -7.99 5.00
CA GLN A 192 9.13 -7.02 5.27
C GLN A 192 9.09 -5.85 4.30
N GLU A 193 9.02 -6.12 3.00
CA GLU A 193 8.91 -5.08 1.97
C GLU A 193 7.63 -4.26 2.14
N TYR A 194 6.51 -4.94 2.38
CA TYR A 194 5.22 -4.31 2.60
C TYR A 194 5.24 -3.40 3.83
N ALA A 195 5.79 -3.87 4.95
CA ALA A 195 5.90 -3.12 6.21
C ALA A 195 6.72 -1.83 6.07
N ILE A 196 7.87 -1.90 5.41
CA ILE A 196 8.74 -0.73 5.20
C ILE A 196 8.05 0.29 4.29
N SER A 197 7.37 -0.16 3.24
CA SER A 197 6.56 0.72 2.40
C SER A 197 5.39 1.36 3.19
N CYS A 198 4.70 0.63 4.05
CA CYS A 198 3.68 1.18 4.94
C CYS A 198 4.24 2.30 5.82
N LEU A 199 5.40 2.10 6.45
CA LEU A 199 6.00 3.11 7.34
C LEU A 199 6.42 4.37 6.58
N CYS A 200 7.05 4.22 5.42
CA CYS A 200 7.41 5.36 4.57
C CYS A 200 6.15 6.10 4.08
N GLY A 201 5.13 5.35 3.67
CA GLY A 201 3.86 5.91 3.24
C GLY A 201 3.11 6.64 4.35
N ALA A 202 3.16 6.16 5.60
CA ALA A 202 2.60 6.87 6.76
C ALA A 202 3.23 8.24 6.94
N VAL A 203 4.56 8.35 6.81
CA VAL A 203 5.28 9.63 6.92
C VAL A 203 4.90 10.56 5.78
N TYR A 204 4.86 10.03 4.56
CA TYR A 204 4.45 10.77 3.37
C TYR A 204 3.02 11.30 3.51
N PHE A 205 2.08 10.45 3.94
CA PHE A 205 0.69 10.81 4.19
C PHE A 205 0.58 11.97 5.20
N MET A 206 1.28 11.89 6.32
CA MET A 206 1.29 12.96 7.32
C MET A 206 1.89 14.26 6.78
N SER A 207 2.95 14.20 5.99
CA SER A 207 3.55 15.37 5.35
C SER A 207 2.59 16.02 4.35
N HIS A 208 1.87 15.21 3.56
CA HIS A 208 0.87 15.71 2.62
C HIS A 208 -0.26 16.46 3.33
N HIS A 209 -0.64 16.04 4.54
CA HIS A 209 -1.61 16.72 5.39
C HIS A 209 -1.00 17.84 6.26
N GLY A 210 0.25 18.22 6.01
CA GLY A 210 0.89 19.42 6.56
C GLY A 210 1.66 19.24 7.86
N THR A 211 1.82 18.01 8.37
CA THR A 211 2.52 17.79 9.64
C THR A 211 3.24 16.44 9.66
N VAL A 212 4.57 16.43 9.74
CA VAL A 212 5.33 15.22 10.09
C VAL A 212 5.26 15.05 11.61
N ASP A 213 4.42 14.13 12.07
CA ASP A 213 4.27 13.80 13.50
C ASP A 213 5.08 12.54 13.86
N GLU A 214 6.15 12.73 14.63
CA GLU A 214 6.95 11.62 15.13
C GLU A 214 6.15 10.66 16.01
N SER A 215 5.13 11.11 16.72
CA SER A 215 4.30 10.27 17.59
C SER A 215 3.49 9.29 16.76
N PHE A 216 2.91 9.75 15.66
CA PHE A 216 2.19 8.91 14.71
C PHE A 216 3.13 7.91 14.03
N TYR A 217 4.33 8.34 13.64
CA TYR A 217 5.33 7.44 13.10
C TYR A 217 5.72 6.36 14.12
N LYS A 218 6.06 6.74 15.35
CA LYS A 218 6.42 5.79 16.43
C LYS A 218 5.30 4.81 16.73
N LEU A 219 4.05 5.24 16.69
CA LEU A 219 2.90 4.34 16.82
C LEU A 219 2.92 3.27 15.74
N ASN A 220 2.99 3.65 14.47
CA ASN A 220 2.99 2.68 13.36
C ASN A 220 4.25 1.79 13.38
N TYR A 221 5.41 2.34 13.73
CA TYR A 221 6.64 1.58 13.94
C TYR A 221 6.47 0.47 14.99
N ASN A 222 5.87 0.79 16.14
CA ASN A 222 5.62 -0.20 17.19
C ASN A 222 4.59 -1.25 16.76
N LEU A 223 3.58 -0.86 15.98
CA LEU A 223 2.61 -1.82 15.42
C LEU A 223 3.27 -2.77 14.42
N VAL A 224 4.16 -2.29 13.56
CA VAL A 224 4.95 -3.15 12.69
C VAL A 224 5.77 -4.14 13.50
N ARG A 225 6.50 -3.69 14.51
CA ARG A 225 7.27 -4.60 15.39
C ARG A 225 6.39 -5.66 16.03
N HIS A 226 5.24 -5.28 16.56
CA HIS A 226 4.27 -6.22 17.12
C HIS A 226 3.79 -7.28 16.10
N LEU A 227 3.59 -6.89 14.84
CA LEU A 227 3.21 -7.83 13.77
C LEU A 227 4.33 -8.82 13.42
N PHE A 228 5.59 -8.48 13.72
CA PHE A 228 6.77 -9.33 13.50
C PHE A 228 7.32 -10.01 14.77
N GLU A 229 6.77 -9.78 15.95
CA GLU A 229 7.11 -10.51 17.16
C GLU A 229 6.81 -12.02 17.02
N ASP A 230 7.36 -12.84 17.90
CA ASP A 230 7.04 -14.27 17.96
C ASP A 230 5.52 -14.44 18.17
N GLY A 231 4.86 -15.11 17.23
CA GLY A 231 3.40 -15.22 17.19
C GLY A 231 2.67 -14.05 16.54
N GLY A 232 3.35 -12.99 16.14
CA GLY A 232 2.77 -11.87 15.41
C GLY A 232 2.19 -12.28 14.04
N ALA A 233 1.17 -11.55 13.60
CA ALA A 233 0.39 -11.97 12.43
C ALA A 233 1.23 -12.06 11.15
N TRP A 234 2.14 -11.11 10.91
CA TRP A 234 3.02 -11.17 9.73
C TRP A 234 4.18 -12.14 9.90
N ARG A 235 4.58 -12.43 11.15
CA ARG A 235 5.63 -13.40 11.43
C ARG A 235 5.19 -14.85 11.21
N ARG A 236 3.97 -15.19 11.63
CA ARG A 236 3.45 -16.57 11.59
C ARG A 236 2.79 -16.95 10.26
N ASN A 237 2.50 -15.99 9.39
CA ASN A 237 1.81 -16.23 8.12
C ASN A 237 2.74 -15.93 6.94
N ALA A 238 2.78 -16.83 5.96
CA ALA A 238 3.55 -16.64 4.76
C ALA A 238 2.97 -15.51 3.90
N TRP A 239 3.82 -14.84 3.12
CA TRP A 239 3.34 -13.98 2.04
C TRP A 239 2.61 -14.84 1.01
N TYR A 240 1.37 -14.47 0.67
CA TYR A 240 0.56 -15.21 -0.28
C TYR A 240 1.19 -15.19 -1.67
N ARG A 241 1.36 -16.37 -2.25
CA ARG A 241 1.85 -16.53 -3.61
C ARG A 241 0.74 -17.16 -4.44
N PRO A 242 0.17 -16.41 -5.40
CA PRO A 242 -0.86 -16.97 -6.28
C PRO A 242 -0.34 -18.19 -7.02
N GLN A 243 -1.23 -19.12 -7.30
CA GLN A 243 -0.93 -20.23 -8.20
C GLN A 243 -0.83 -19.72 -9.64
N GLU A 244 -0.23 -20.49 -10.51
CA GLU A 244 0.00 -20.15 -11.93
C GLU A 244 -1.27 -19.68 -12.66
N ARG A 245 -2.41 -20.27 -12.31
CA ARG A 245 -3.72 -19.91 -12.85
C ARG A 245 -4.15 -18.49 -12.39
N GLU A 246 -3.88 -18.12 -11.15
CA GLU A 246 -4.21 -16.79 -10.60
C GLU A 246 -3.32 -15.69 -11.19
N TRP A 247 -2.08 -16.04 -11.56
CA TRP A 247 -1.22 -15.10 -12.28
C TRP A 247 -1.78 -14.75 -13.67
N ALA A 248 -2.36 -15.71 -14.38
CA ALA A 248 -3.03 -15.46 -15.65
C ALA A 248 -4.23 -14.50 -15.48
N ASP A 249 -4.95 -14.57 -14.36
CA ASP A 249 -6.05 -13.66 -14.03
C ASP A 249 -5.53 -12.25 -13.66
N ILE A 250 -4.38 -12.16 -13.01
CA ILE A 250 -3.77 -10.87 -12.62
C ILE A 250 -3.22 -10.13 -13.85
N PHE A 251 -2.51 -10.83 -14.73
CA PHE A 251 -1.83 -10.25 -15.88
C PHE A 251 -2.60 -10.38 -17.20
N GLY A 252 -3.76 -11.06 -17.18
CA GLY A 252 -4.56 -11.42 -18.36
C GLY A 252 -4.11 -12.74 -19.00
N ALA A 253 -4.89 -13.19 -19.96
CA ALA A 253 -4.69 -14.48 -20.63
C ALA A 253 -3.35 -14.58 -21.41
N ASN A 254 -2.68 -13.46 -21.64
CA ASN A 254 -1.41 -13.39 -22.39
C ASN A 254 -0.35 -12.63 -21.55
N PRO A 255 0.34 -13.32 -20.61
CA PRO A 255 1.32 -12.68 -19.74
C PRO A 255 2.66 -12.33 -20.43
N GLY A 256 2.85 -12.76 -21.68
CA GLY A 256 4.08 -12.48 -22.44
C GLY A 256 4.24 -11.00 -22.80
N CYS A 257 5.47 -10.56 -22.89
CA CYS A 257 5.82 -9.23 -23.38
C CYS A 257 6.93 -9.35 -24.45
N ILE A 258 7.12 -8.33 -25.24
CA ILE A 258 8.27 -8.24 -26.17
C ILE A 258 9.33 -7.35 -25.54
N ILE A 259 10.51 -7.91 -25.35
CA ILE A 259 11.69 -7.21 -24.85
C ILE A 259 12.81 -7.34 -25.89
N THR A 260 13.54 -6.26 -26.14
CA THR A 260 14.69 -6.34 -27.05
C THR A 260 15.79 -7.19 -26.44
N LYS A 261 16.53 -7.89 -27.30
CA LYS A 261 17.68 -8.69 -26.89
C LYS A 261 18.70 -7.86 -26.10
N ARG A 262 18.90 -6.61 -26.50
CA ARG A 262 19.81 -5.69 -25.84
C ARG A 262 19.32 -5.32 -24.41
N ALA A 263 18.02 -5.06 -24.23
CA ALA A 263 17.46 -4.82 -22.90
C ALA A 263 17.61 -6.02 -21.98
N MET A 264 17.48 -7.24 -22.51
CA MET A 264 17.75 -8.46 -21.76
C MET A 264 19.23 -8.61 -21.40
N GLU A 265 20.14 -8.36 -22.34
CA GLU A 265 21.59 -8.50 -22.14
C GLU A 265 22.16 -7.44 -21.17
N THR A 266 21.62 -6.24 -21.17
CA THR A 266 22.08 -5.14 -20.31
C THR A 266 21.32 -5.05 -18.99
N GLU A 267 20.27 -5.83 -18.80
CA GLU A 267 19.34 -5.77 -17.65
C GLU A 267 18.81 -4.33 -17.41
N THR A 268 18.66 -3.56 -18.50
CA THR A 268 18.29 -2.15 -18.44
C THR A 268 17.08 -1.90 -19.32
N ILE A 269 16.08 -1.20 -18.78
CA ILE A 269 14.91 -0.71 -19.52
C ILE A 269 14.91 0.80 -19.38
N GLY A 270 15.16 1.50 -20.48
CA GLY A 270 15.12 2.96 -20.56
C GLY A 270 13.87 3.51 -21.24
N TYR A 271 13.17 2.65 -22.00
CA TYR A 271 11.93 3.01 -22.67
C TYR A 271 10.96 1.85 -22.73
N MET A 272 9.69 2.10 -22.47
CA MET A 272 8.62 1.12 -22.63
C MET A 272 7.34 1.80 -23.13
N TYR A 273 6.55 1.03 -23.89
CA TYR A 273 5.21 1.44 -24.29
C TYR A 273 4.29 0.22 -24.40
N ARG A 274 3.00 0.48 -24.52
CA ARG A 274 2.00 -0.56 -24.74
C ARG A 274 1.42 -0.41 -26.15
N ASP A 275 1.39 -1.50 -26.88
CA ASP A 275 0.84 -1.64 -28.22
C ASP A 275 -0.32 -2.64 -28.24
N GLU A 276 -0.98 -2.79 -29.35
CA GLU A 276 -1.92 -3.89 -29.53
C GLU A 276 -1.19 -5.23 -29.41
N PRO A 277 -1.75 -6.20 -28.64
CA PRO A 277 -1.14 -7.52 -28.54
C PRO A 277 -0.94 -8.19 -29.91
N ALA A 278 0.24 -8.75 -30.14
CA ALA A 278 0.53 -9.46 -31.36
C ALA A 278 -0.29 -10.75 -31.45
N LYS A 279 -0.73 -11.10 -32.66
CA LYS A 279 -1.53 -12.31 -32.90
C LYS A 279 -0.63 -13.53 -33.05
N GLY A 280 -1.03 -14.64 -32.43
CA GLY A 280 -0.41 -15.95 -32.67
C GLY A 280 0.60 -16.43 -31.62
N PHE A 281 0.90 -15.62 -30.59
CA PHE A 281 1.67 -16.02 -29.42
C PHE A 281 1.23 -15.22 -28.18
N PRO A 282 1.55 -15.66 -26.95
CA PRO A 282 1.22 -14.93 -25.74
C PRO A 282 1.88 -13.55 -25.72
N ASP A 283 1.08 -12.49 -25.76
CA ASP A 283 1.54 -11.09 -25.77
C ASP A 283 0.54 -10.20 -25.05
N CYS A 284 0.98 -9.49 -24.02
CA CYS A 284 0.18 -8.53 -23.29
C CYS A 284 0.25 -7.10 -23.86
N GLY A 285 0.96 -6.91 -24.96
CA GLY A 285 1.14 -5.61 -25.62
C GLY A 285 2.32 -4.79 -25.10
N TRP A 286 2.96 -5.15 -24.00
CA TRP A 286 4.12 -4.42 -23.50
C TRP A 286 5.37 -4.63 -24.36
N ARG A 287 6.07 -3.53 -24.64
CA ARG A 287 7.32 -3.45 -25.40
C ARG A 287 8.37 -2.78 -24.55
N PHE A 288 9.53 -3.41 -24.38
CA PHE A 288 10.62 -2.94 -23.55
C PHE A 288 11.91 -2.78 -24.33
N PHE A 289 12.55 -1.63 -24.17
CA PHE A 289 13.77 -1.21 -24.89
C PHE A 289 14.79 -0.63 -23.91
N VAL A 290 16.08 -0.64 -24.27
CA VAL A 290 17.10 0.12 -23.54
C VAL A 290 16.88 1.63 -23.67
N GLY A 291 16.33 2.08 -24.80
CA GLY A 291 16.01 3.48 -25.05
C GLY A 291 17.02 4.21 -25.95
N ASP A 292 18.05 3.51 -26.41
CA ASP A 292 19.05 3.98 -27.37
C ASP A 292 19.09 3.12 -28.66
N GLU A 293 18.12 2.24 -28.82
CA GLU A 293 17.94 1.44 -30.02
C GLU A 293 17.42 2.33 -31.17
N PRO A 294 17.87 2.07 -32.43
CA PRO A 294 17.48 2.84 -33.60
C PRO A 294 16.00 2.72 -33.95
#